data_4b603b0786b047b968ea8724d48e318e
#
_entry.id   4b603b0786b047b968ea8724d48e318e
#
_cell.length_a   1.000
_cell.length_b   1.000
_cell.length_c   1.000
_cell.angle_alpha   90.00
_cell.angle_beta   90.00
_cell.angle_gamma   90.00
#
_symmetry.space_group_name_H-M   'P 1'
#
loop_
_entity.id
_entity.type
_entity.pdbx_description
1 polymer ?
#
loop_
_entity_poly.entity_id
_entity_poly.type
_entity_poly.pdbx_seq_one_letter_code
_entity_poly.pdbx_strand_id
1 'polypeptide(L)'
;MAMNEIEMKISCVCDDIKELLIHKNRKYGNSALEPNRIFSKSSATEQLLVRIDDKLNRIMKGAGLLATDEDVVNDLIGYLVLLKISMESDNQNEILDIATSIYGKGVRSEANILAHARDVD
;
A
#
# COMPACT_ATOMS: atom_id res chain seq x y z
N MET A 1 1.53 -10.47 -28.24
CA MET A 1 0.86 -11.73 -27.93
C MET A 1 -0.46 -11.46 -27.21
N ALA A 2 -1.55 -12.05 -27.67
CA ALA A 2 -2.85 -11.83 -27.06
C ALA A 2 -2.96 -12.51 -25.69
N MET A 3 -3.62 -11.85 -24.76
CA MET A 3 -3.86 -12.42 -23.43
C MET A 3 -4.90 -13.55 -23.51
N ASN A 4 -4.70 -14.60 -22.71
CA ASN A 4 -5.71 -15.64 -22.54
C ASN A 4 -6.87 -15.14 -21.65
N GLU A 5 -7.91 -15.96 -21.49
CA GLU A 5 -9.11 -15.59 -20.72
C GLU A 5 -8.81 -15.25 -19.27
N ILE A 6 -7.95 -16.02 -18.62
CA ILE A 6 -7.58 -15.78 -17.21
C ILE A 6 -6.80 -14.47 -17.08
N GLU A 7 -5.87 -14.22 -17.99
CA GLU A 7 -5.09 -12.98 -17.99
C GLU A 7 -5.99 -11.75 -18.18
N MET A 8 -7.00 -11.85 -19.04
CA MET A 8 -7.98 -10.78 -19.22
C MET A 8 -8.77 -10.54 -17.94
N LYS A 9 -9.18 -11.60 -17.23
CA LYS A 9 -9.88 -11.48 -15.95
C LYS A 9 -9.00 -10.81 -14.89
N ILE A 10 -7.73 -11.20 -14.82
CA ILE A 10 -6.76 -10.56 -13.91
C ILE A 10 -6.67 -9.05 -14.21
N SER A 11 -6.54 -8.69 -15.47
CA SER A 11 -6.45 -7.30 -15.90
C SER A 11 -7.71 -6.52 -15.48
N CYS A 12 -8.89 -7.07 -15.71
CA CYS A 12 -10.15 -6.41 -15.35
C CYS A 12 -10.28 -6.22 -13.84
N VAL A 13 -9.99 -7.25 -13.06
CA VAL A 13 -10.08 -7.18 -11.59
C VAL A 13 -9.09 -6.15 -11.06
N CYS A 14 -7.87 -6.14 -11.56
CA CYS A 14 -6.87 -5.15 -11.15
C CYS A 14 -7.29 -3.72 -11.49
N ASP A 15 -7.90 -3.51 -12.65
CA ASP A 15 -8.41 -2.19 -13.03
C ASP A 15 -9.54 -1.74 -12.10
N ASP A 16 -10.45 -2.63 -11.76
CA ASP A 16 -11.55 -2.32 -10.83
C ASP A 16 -11.03 -1.96 -9.44
N ILE A 17 -10.09 -2.72 -8.91
CA ILE A 17 -9.47 -2.45 -7.62
C ILE A 17 -8.71 -1.11 -7.65
N LYS A 18 -7.97 -0.86 -8.71
CA LYS A 18 -7.26 0.40 -8.91
C LYS A 18 -8.22 1.59 -8.82
N GLU A 19 -9.31 1.55 -9.57
CA GLU A 19 -10.30 2.64 -9.59
C GLU A 19 -10.94 2.83 -8.22
N LEU A 20 -11.29 1.74 -7.55
CA LEU A 20 -11.87 1.77 -6.21
C LEU A 20 -10.92 2.42 -5.20
N LEU A 21 -9.65 2.02 -5.21
CA LEU A 21 -8.64 2.56 -4.31
C LEU A 21 -8.39 4.04 -4.54
N ILE A 22 -8.26 4.45 -5.79
CA ILE A 22 -8.05 5.86 -6.14
C ILE A 22 -9.25 6.68 -5.68
N HIS A 23 -10.47 6.21 -5.92
CA HIS A 23 -11.68 6.89 -5.49
C HIS A 23 -11.73 7.05 -3.97
N LYS A 24 -11.48 5.99 -3.22
CA LYS A 24 -11.46 6.03 -1.76
C LYS A 24 -10.37 6.95 -1.24
N ASN A 25 -9.18 6.90 -1.84
CA ASN A 25 -8.08 7.74 -1.42
C ASN A 25 -8.38 9.23 -1.61
N ARG A 26 -9.02 9.60 -2.72
CA ARG A 26 -9.46 10.98 -2.95
C ARG A 26 -10.48 11.43 -1.93
N LYS A 27 -11.41 10.53 -1.57
CA LYS A 27 -12.45 10.81 -0.58
C LYS A 27 -11.87 11.04 0.82
N TYR A 28 -10.86 10.27 1.21
CA TYR A 28 -10.28 10.29 2.56
C TYR A 28 -8.95 11.05 2.65
N GLY A 29 -8.52 11.72 1.59
CA GLY A 29 -7.37 12.64 1.63
C GLY A 29 -6.04 11.98 1.99
N ASN A 30 -5.71 10.83 1.40
CA ASN A 30 -4.46 10.11 1.63
C ASN A 30 -4.27 9.61 3.06
N SER A 31 -5.34 9.53 3.87
CA SER A 31 -5.22 9.25 5.31
C SER A 31 -4.62 7.89 5.64
N ALA A 32 -4.66 6.92 4.73
CA ALA A 32 -4.06 5.60 4.97
C ALA A 32 -2.52 5.67 5.03
N LEU A 33 -1.91 6.51 4.20
CA LEU A 33 -0.46 6.69 4.12
C LEU A 33 0.02 7.92 4.90
N GLU A 34 -0.87 8.87 5.13
CA GLU A 34 -0.61 10.11 5.87
C GLU A 34 -1.62 10.25 7.01
N PRO A 35 -1.57 9.35 8.01
CA PRO A 35 -2.59 9.34 9.07
C PRO A 35 -2.47 10.53 10.02
N ASN A 36 -3.62 11.00 10.49
CA ASN A 36 -3.65 11.95 11.59
C ASN A 36 -3.24 11.23 12.88
N ARG A 37 -2.17 11.68 13.51
CA ARG A 37 -1.62 11.05 14.72
C ARG A 37 -2.01 11.83 15.96
N ILE A 38 -3.32 11.86 16.24
CA ILE A 38 -3.85 12.60 17.40
C ILE A 38 -3.51 11.86 18.69
N PHE A 39 -3.82 10.58 18.75
CA PHE A 39 -3.56 9.74 19.93
C PHE A 39 -2.46 8.71 19.67
N SER A 40 -2.52 8.02 18.53
CA SER A 40 -1.55 7.00 18.17
C SER A 40 -0.31 7.62 17.53
N LYS A 41 0.86 7.12 17.92
CA LYS A 41 2.15 7.51 17.33
C LYS A 41 2.66 6.45 16.35
N SER A 42 1.88 5.39 16.10
CA SER A 42 2.30 4.33 15.20
C SER A 42 2.44 4.83 13.75
N SER A 43 3.33 4.18 13.01
CA SER A 43 3.57 4.49 11.60
C SER A 43 2.36 4.13 10.73
N ALA A 44 2.32 4.65 9.51
CA ALA A 44 1.30 4.27 8.53
C ALA A 44 1.35 2.76 8.27
N THR A 45 2.54 2.18 8.17
CA THR A 45 2.73 0.74 7.97
C THR A 45 2.10 -0.06 9.11
N GLU A 46 2.37 0.30 10.37
CA GLU A 46 1.78 -0.39 11.53
C GLU A 46 0.27 -0.27 11.55
N GLN A 47 -0.27 0.90 11.24
CA GLN A 47 -1.71 1.10 11.20
C GLN A 47 -2.38 0.24 10.11
N LEU A 48 -1.74 0.08 8.95
CA LEU A 48 -2.22 -0.80 7.89
C LEU A 48 -2.20 -2.26 8.32
N LEU A 49 -1.14 -2.70 9.00
CA LEU A 49 -1.04 -4.05 9.53
C LEU A 49 -2.17 -4.36 10.51
N VAL A 50 -2.51 -3.43 11.38
CA VAL A 50 -3.64 -3.58 12.31
C VAL A 50 -4.96 -3.77 11.55
N ARG A 51 -5.20 -2.98 10.51
CA ARG A 51 -6.40 -3.10 9.69
C ARG A 51 -6.49 -4.45 8.97
N ILE A 52 -5.36 -4.95 8.49
CA ILE A 52 -5.27 -6.28 7.87
C ILE A 52 -5.60 -7.36 8.89
N ASP A 53 -5.03 -7.27 10.10
CA ASP A 53 -5.32 -8.20 11.19
C ASP A 53 -6.82 -8.22 11.52
N ASP A 54 -7.47 -7.06 11.57
CA ASP A 54 -8.90 -6.96 11.84
C ASP A 54 -9.72 -7.71 10.78
N LYS A 55 -9.37 -7.57 9.49
CA LYS A 55 -10.07 -8.27 8.41
C LYS A 55 -9.85 -9.78 8.48
N LEU A 56 -8.62 -10.21 8.74
CA LEU A 56 -8.30 -11.63 8.91
C LEU A 56 -9.05 -12.22 10.11
N ASN A 57 -9.13 -11.48 11.20
CA ASN A 57 -9.87 -11.91 12.39
C ASN A 57 -11.36 -12.09 12.10
N ARG A 58 -11.97 -11.20 11.30
CA ARG A 58 -13.36 -11.35 10.86
C ARG A 58 -13.58 -12.65 10.08
N ILE A 59 -12.64 -12.98 9.18
CA ILE A 59 -12.70 -14.22 8.42
C ILE A 59 -12.58 -15.43 9.34
N MET A 60 -11.64 -15.42 10.25
CA MET A 60 -11.41 -16.52 11.21
C MET A 60 -12.61 -16.79 12.09
N LYS A 61 -13.34 -15.75 12.49
CA LYS A 61 -14.54 -15.87 13.32
C LYS A 61 -15.80 -16.18 12.54
N GLY A 62 -15.69 -16.33 11.21
CA GLY A 62 -16.84 -16.64 10.36
C GLY A 62 -17.79 -15.47 10.12
N ALA A 63 -17.48 -14.27 10.64
CA ALA A 63 -18.30 -13.09 10.45
C ALA A 63 -18.16 -12.47 9.06
N GLY A 64 -17.11 -12.80 8.33
CA GLY A 64 -16.84 -12.34 6.97
C GLY A 64 -16.45 -13.53 6.11
N LEU A 65 -17.45 -14.27 5.60
CA LEU A 65 -17.19 -15.40 4.71
C LEU A 65 -16.73 -14.91 3.35
N LEU A 66 -15.57 -15.38 2.89
CA LEU A 66 -14.99 -14.98 1.60
C LEU A 66 -15.94 -15.20 0.43
N ALA A 67 -16.78 -16.24 0.50
CA ALA A 67 -17.70 -16.57 -0.57
C ALA A 67 -18.92 -15.63 -0.63
N THR A 68 -19.23 -14.92 0.45
CA THR A 68 -20.43 -14.09 0.58
C THR A 68 -20.15 -12.64 0.96
N ASP A 69 -18.91 -12.32 1.31
CA ASP A 69 -18.52 -10.96 1.70
C ASP A 69 -17.39 -10.47 0.79
N GLU A 70 -17.79 -9.97 -0.37
CA GLU A 70 -16.86 -9.41 -1.37
C GLU A 70 -16.09 -8.22 -0.81
N ASP A 71 -16.70 -7.44 0.11
CA ASP A 71 -16.05 -6.27 0.68
C ASP A 71 -14.81 -6.64 1.50
N VAL A 72 -14.83 -7.78 2.20
CA VAL A 72 -13.65 -8.23 2.95
C VAL A 72 -12.48 -8.52 2.01
N VAL A 73 -12.75 -9.17 0.87
CA VAL A 73 -11.71 -9.46 -0.13
C VAL A 73 -11.17 -8.17 -0.73
N ASN A 74 -12.05 -7.29 -1.16
CA ASN A 74 -11.67 -6.00 -1.74
C ASN A 74 -10.87 -5.14 -0.76
N ASP A 75 -11.31 -5.11 0.50
CA ASP A 75 -10.61 -4.36 1.55
C ASP A 75 -9.21 -4.92 1.79
N LEU A 76 -9.07 -6.24 1.85
CA LEU A 76 -7.75 -6.87 2.02
C LEU A 76 -6.82 -6.56 0.86
N ILE A 77 -7.29 -6.67 -0.37
CA ILE A 77 -6.49 -6.33 -1.54
C ILE A 77 -6.06 -4.87 -1.46
N GLY A 78 -6.98 -3.99 -1.13
CA GLY A 78 -6.71 -2.56 -1.00
C GLY A 78 -5.65 -2.26 0.06
N TYR A 79 -5.79 -2.84 1.25
CA TYR A 79 -4.80 -2.65 2.31
C TYR A 79 -3.43 -3.21 1.94
N LEU A 80 -3.39 -4.33 1.22
CA LEU A 80 -2.11 -4.91 0.78
C LEU A 80 -1.42 -4.04 -0.28
N VAL A 81 -2.18 -3.43 -1.18
CA VAL A 81 -1.63 -2.45 -2.14
C VAL A 81 -1.04 -1.25 -1.38
N LEU A 82 -1.79 -0.70 -0.43
CA LEU A 82 -1.33 0.44 0.38
C LEU A 82 -0.11 0.06 1.23
N LEU A 83 -0.11 -1.14 1.78
CA LEU A 83 1.03 -1.66 2.54
C LEU A 83 2.29 -1.71 1.67
N LYS A 84 2.16 -2.19 0.44
CA LYS A 84 3.28 -2.23 -0.50
C LYS A 84 3.84 -0.83 -0.76
N ILE A 85 2.98 0.16 -0.96
CA ILE A 85 3.41 1.57 -1.14
C ILE A 85 4.12 2.08 0.12
N SER A 86 3.55 1.80 1.28
CA SER A 86 4.13 2.21 2.57
C SER A 86 5.52 1.61 2.78
N MET A 87 5.69 0.34 2.46
CA MET A 87 6.99 -0.35 2.57
C MET A 87 8.02 0.24 1.62
N GLU A 88 7.63 0.59 0.41
CA GLU A 88 8.52 1.26 -0.55
C GLU A 88 8.98 2.61 -0.03
N SER A 89 8.07 3.39 0.57
CA SER A 89 8.38 4.68 1.18
C SER A 89 9.34 4.54 2.36
N ASP A 90 9.13 3.53 3.22
CA ASP A 90 10.00 3.24 4.36
C ASP A 90 11.41 2.87 3.88
N ASN A 91 11.53 2.04 2.83
CA ASN A 91 12.81 1.68 2.25
C ASN A 91 13.53 2.89 1.68
N GLN A 92 12.83 3.78 1.00
CA GLN A 92 13.41 5.02 0.47
C GLN A 92 13.91 5.92 1.58
N ASN A 93 13.16 6.06 2.66
CA ASN A 93 13.56 6.83 3.84
C ASN A 93 14.80 6.23 4.50
N GLU A 94 14.87 4.91 4.62
CA GLU A 94 16.02 4.21 5.18
C GLU A 94 17.28 4.46 4.31
N ILE A 95 17.17 4.36 3.00
CA ILE A 95 18.25 4.64 2.07
C ILE A 95 18.71 6.10 2.21
N LEU A 96 17.78 7.03 2.29
CA LEU A 96 18.07 8.45 2.45
C LEU A 96 18.80 8.73 3.79
N ASP A 97 18.36 8.11 4.88
CA ASP A 97 18.98 8.25 6.19
C ASP A 97 20.42 7.72 6.18
N ILE A 98 20.66 6.57 5.57
CA ILE A 98 21.99 6.00 5.41
C ILE A 98 22.88 6.92 4.58
N ALA A 99 22.38 7.40 3.46
CA ALA A 99 23.12 8.30 2.57
C ALA A 99 23.45 9.62 3.28
N THR A 100 22.50 10.18 4.02
CA THR A 100 22.72 11.41 4.80
C THR A 100 23.77 11.19 5.90
N SER A 101 23.76 10.03 6.54
CA SER A 101 24.74 9.69 7.56
C SER A 101 26.16 9.59 7.02
N ILE A 102 26.32 9.09 5.78
CA ILE A 102 27.62 8.87 5.15
C ILE A 102 28.14 10.15 4.49
N TYR A 103 27.30 10.84 3.73
CA TYR A 103 27.73 11.92 2.82
C TYR A 103 27.27 13.31 3.26
N GLY A 104 26.37 13.42 4.24
CA GLY A 104 25.86 14.71 4.70
C GLY A 104 24.70 15.23 3.86
N LYS A 105 24.40 16.54 3.97
CA LYS A 105 23.16 17.14 3.44
C LYS A 105 23.05 17.24 1.92
N GLY A 106 24.12 16.98 1.19
CA GLY A 106 24.15 17.16 -0.28
C GLY A 106 23.59 16.01 -1.10
N VAL A 107 23.08 14.95 -0.46
CA VAL A 107 22.80 13.66 -1.12
C VAL A 107 21.35 13.49 -1.60
N ARG A 108 20.47 14.47 -1.33
CA ARG A 108 19.05 14.36 -1.70
C ARG A 108 18.81 14.08 -3.18
N SER A 109 19.58 14.71 -4.07
CA SER A 109 19.44 14.50 -5.51
C SER A 109 19.83 13.09 -5.91
N GLU A 110 20.85 12.51 -5.29
CA GLU A 110 21.27 11.14 -5.55
C GLU A 110 20.23 10.13 -5.05
N ALA A 111 19.65 10.37 -3.86
CA ALA A 111 18.59 9.55 -3.35
C ALA A 111 17.35 9.57 -4.26
N ASN A 112 17.02 10.73 -4.83
CA ASN A 112 15.93 10.85 -5.79
C ASN A 112 16.23 10.09 -7.09
N ILE A 113 17.46 10.08 -7.54
CA ILE A 113 17.88 9.31 -8.71
C ILE A 113 17.71 7.81 -8.45
N LEU A 114 18.11 7.33 -7.26
CA LEU A 114 17.93 5.93 -6.88
C LEU A 114 16.47 5.53 -6.81
N ALA A 115 15.63 6.38 -6.23
CA ALA A 115 14.18 6.13 -6.16
C ALA A 115 13.56 6.06 -7.56
N HIS A 116 14.00 6.95 -8.48
CA HIS A 116 13.52 6.97 -9.86
C HIS A 116 13.99 5.74 -10.64
N ALA A 117 15.21 5.29 -10.41
CA ALA A 117 15.75 4.09 -11.06
C ALA A 117 14.95 2.83 -10.71
N ARG A 118 14.38 2.74 -9.51
CA ARG A 118 13.51 1.63 -9.11
C ARG A 118 12.20 1.58 -9.90
N ASP A 119 11.69 2.72 -10.32
CA ASP A 119 10.44 2.80 -11.07
C ASP A 119 10.60 2.29 -12.51
N VAL A 120 11.82 2.13 -13.00
CA VAL A 120 12.11 1.69 -14.36
C VAL A 120 12.12 0.16 -14.49
N ASP A 121 12.28 -0.54 -13.40
CA ASP A 121 12.23 -2.00 -13.36
C ASP A 121 10.80 -2.50 -13.41
#